data_55c1fe835b0698243ca2c3645e88f974
#
_entry.id   55c1fe835b0698243ca2c3645e88f974
#
_cell.length_a   1.000
_cell.length_b   1.000
_cell.length_c   1.000
_cell.angle_alpha   90.00
_cell.angle_beta   90.00
_cell.angle_gamma   90.00
#
_symmetry.space_group_name_H-M   'P 1'
#
loop_
_entity.id
_entity.type
_entity.pdbx_description
1 polymer ?
#
loop_
_entity_poly.entity_id
_entity_poly.type
_entity_poly.pdbx_seq_one_letter_code
_entity_poly.pdbx_strand_id
1 'polypeptide(L)'
;IAAGAYDYTLGRGTGANHGNWYLTSSKNTSMPEQDVHNNDLRPEAGTYTTNLVAANTMFVTRLHERLGQTQYVDAITGEPKATSMWMRHEGGHNRWRDGSGQLKTQSNRYVIQLGGDIAQWDWGGTNRWHLGVMAGYGNNHSSTGAVRTGYHSKGSVNGYSTGLYATWYADDETHNGAYLDTWAQYGWFDNHVKGDGLPGESWKSKGLTASLETGYAWKIGEFSSNYGNLNEWYVQPQAQLVWMGVKADELYESNGTLIESTGDGNVHTRLGVKTWIKRLNKMDDGKSREFSPFVEVNWLHNTRDFGVRMNGEPVYQDGTRNIGEVKTGVEGQINPHLNLWGNVRVQVGDKGYNDTSAML
;
A
#
# COMPACT_ATOMS: atom_id res chain seq x y z
N ILE A 1 -24.05 15.10 19.29
CA ILE A 1 -23.46 14.29 20.37
C ILE A 1 -22.86 13.06 19.74
N ALA A 2 -21.56 12.86 19.89
CA ALA A 2 -20.84 11.69 19.39
C ALA A 2 -20.79 10.62 20.49
N ALA A 3 -21.24 9.42 20.17
CA ALA A 3 -21.17 8.27 21.06
C ALA A 3 -21.12 6.97 20.25
N GLY A 4 -20.17 6.09 20.58
CA GLY A 4 -19.96 4.91 19.76
C GLY A 4 -19.65 5.24 18.30
N ALA A 5 -20.25 4.55 17.37
CA ALA A 5 -20.08 4.75 15.93
C ALA A 5 -20.96 5.85 15.35
N TYR A 6 -21.83 6.46 16.14
CA TYR A 6 -22.90 7.31 15.62
C TYR A 6 -22.89 8.72 16.18
N ASP A 7 -23.37 9.65 15.36
CA ASP A 7 -23.73 11.00 15.77
C ASP A 7 -25.21 11.08 16.13
N TYR A 8 -25.52 11.68 17.25
CA TYR A 8 -26.86 11.84 17.76
C TYR A 8 -27.28 13.30 17.82
N THR A 9 -28.54 13.56 17.52
CA THR A 9 -29.19 14.85 17.72
C THR A 9 -30.15 14.77 18.87
N LEU A 10 -30.23 15.85 19.69
CA LEU A 10 -31.19 15.97 20.76
C LEU A 10 -32.48 16.58 20.20
N GLY A 11 -33.55 15.87 20.34
CA GLY A 11 -34.89 16.32 19.90
C GLY A 11 -35.90 16.28 21.04
N ARG A 12 -36.87 17.15 20.97
CA ARG A 12 -38.01 17.16 21.91
C ARG A 12 -39.12 16.28 21.36
N GLY A 13 -39.75 15.49 22.21
CA GLY A 13 -40.89 14.68 21.83
C GLY A 13 -42.11 15.51 21.43
N THR A 14 -43.04 14.90 20.72
CA THR A 14 -44.29 15.51 20.25
C THR A 14 -45.51 14.78 20.83
N GLY A 15 -46.70 15.43 20.84
CA GLY A 15 -47.91 14.86 21.34
C GLY A 15 -47.86 14.53 22.83
N ALA A 16 -48.24 13.32 23.22
CA ALA A 16 -48.20 12.85 24.61
C ALA A 16 -46.79 12.87 25.25
N ASN A 17 -45.75 12.89 24.42
CA ASN A 17 -44.33 12.88 24.83
C ASN A 17 -43.69 14.26 24.78
N HIS A 18 -44.45 15.33 24.69
CA HIS A 18 -43.96 16.70 24.53
C HIS A 18 -42.98 17.15 25.65
N GLY A 19 -43.02 16.53 26.82
CA GLY A 19 -42.10 16.80 27.91
C GLY A 19 -40.78 16.04 27.88
N ASN A 20 -40.65 15.08 26.97
CA ASN A 20 -39.49 14.19 26.90
C ASN A 20 -38.47 14.67 25.87
N TRP A 21 -37.20 14.38 26.15
CA TRP A 21 -36.09 14.63 25.25
C TRP A 21 -35.51 13.29 24.76
N TYR A 22 -35.20 13.22 23.49
CA TYR A 22 -34.69 12.02 22.85
C TYR A 22 -33.39 12.29 22.12
N LEU A 23 -32.48 11.34 22.18
CA LEU A 23 -31.29 11.28 21.33
C LEU A 23 -31.64 10.40 20.12
N THR A 24 -31.49 10.94 18.93
CA THR A 24 -31.74 10.21 17.68
C THR A 24 -30.53 10.28 16.75
N SER A 25 -30.23 9.17 16.08
CA SER A 25 -29.14 9.08 15.12
C SER A 25 -29.65 8.75 13.74
N SER A 26 -30.72 9.41 13.31
CA SER A 26 -31.28 9.24 11.96
C SER A 26 -32.00 10.52 11.54
N LYS A 27 -31.76 10.95 10.31
CA LYS A 27 -32.49 12.08 9.73
C LYS A 27 -33.91 11.73 9.27
N ASN A 28 -34.24 10.46 9.14
CA ASN A 28 -35.54 10.00 8.60
C ASN A 28 -36.38 9.34 9.70
N THR A 29 -37.27 10.10 10.29
CA THR A 29 -38.26 9.62 11.27
C THR A 29 -39.39 8.80 10.67
N SER A 30 -39.38 8.53 9.36
CA SER A 30 -40.47 7.87 8.62
C SER A 30 -40.14 6.43 8.15
N MET A 31 -39.01 5.86 8.52
CA MET A 31 -38.66 4.50 8.16
C MET A 31 -38.86 3.52 9.31
N PRO A 32 -39.27 2.25 9.03
CA PRO A 32 -39.48 1.24 10.09
C PRO A 32 -38.17 0.90 10.82
N GLU A 33 -38.30 0.55 12.08
CA GLU A 33 -37.25 0.24 13.07
C GLU A 33 -36.23 -0.85 12.71
N GLN A 34 -36.23 -1.40 11.51
CA GLN A 34 -35.46 -2.59 11.16
C GLN A 34 -34.18 -2.35 10.32
N ASP A 35 -33.85 -1.12 9.99
CA ASP A 35 -32.65 -0.88 9.19
C ASP A 35 -31.50 -0.35 10.08
N VAL A 36 -30.71 -1.28 10.59
CA VAL A 36 -29.48 -1.01 11.39
C VAL A 36 -28.50 -0.09 10.66
N HIS A 37 -28.64 0.05 9.34
CA HIS A 37 -27.82 0.90 8.47
C HIS A 37 -28.30 2.35 8.38
N ASN A 38 -29.30 2.74 9.13
CA ASN A 38 -29.94 4.06 9.01
C ASN A 38 -29.41 5.09 10.01
N ASN A 39 -28.54 4.71 10.93
CA ASN A 39 -27.93 5.60 11.89
C ASN A 39 -26.83 6.45 11.23
N ASP A 40 -26.72 7.71 11.66
CA ASP A 40 -25.73 8.63 11.15
C ASP A 40 -24.33 8.27 11.64
N LEU A 41 -23.48 7.74 10.75
CA LEU A 41 -22.12 7.35 11.07
C LEU A 41 -21.23 8.56 11.36
N ARG A 42 -20.37 8.42 12.36
CA ARG A 42 -19.34 9.40 12.67
C ARG A 42 -18.22 9.34 11.63
N PRO A 43 -17.72 10.50 11.16
CA PRO A 43 -16.64 10.54 10.17
C PRO A 43 -15.33 9.94 10.69
N GLU A 44 -15.08 9.92 11.98
CA GLU A 44 -13.86 9.36 12.59
C GLU A 44 -13.67 7.89 12.23
N ALA A 45 -14.75 7.13 12.04
CA ALA A 45 -14.67 5.73 11.62
C ALA A 45 -13.88 5.55 10.32
N GLY A 46 -14.08 6.44 9.34
CA GLY A 46 -13.32 6.45 8.10
C GLY A 46 -11.85 6.78 8.30
N THR A 47 -11.56 7.73 9.16
CA THR A 47 -10.20 8.18 9.44
C THR A 47 -9.41 7.16 10.25
N TYR A 48 -10.04 6.55 11.27
CA TYR A 48 -9.44 5.42 12.01
C TYR A 48 -9.11 4.26 11.08
N THR A 49 -10.03 3.90 10.19
CA THR A 49 -9.83 2.82 9.22
C THR A 49 -8.70 3.12 8.25
N THR A 50 -8.62 4.35 7.74
CA THR A 50 -7.55 4.76 6.82
C THR A 50 -6.18 4.69 7.46
N ASN A 51 -6.04 5.08 8.73
CA ASN A 51 -4.78 4.94 9.46
C ASN A 51 -4.35 3.47 9.56
N LEU A 52 -5.29 2.56 9.83
CA LEU A 52 -4.99 1.13 9.89
C LEU A 52 -4.57 0.57 8.54
N VAL A 53 -5.28 0.93 7.47
CA VAL A 53 -4.93 0.52 6.10
C VAL A 53 -3.54 1.01 5.72
N ALA A 54 -3.25 2.29 5.99
CA ALA A 54 -1.93 2.86 5.72
C ALA A 54 -0.82 2.14 6.47
N ALA A 55 -1.03 1.80 7.74
CA ALA A 55 -0.07 1.05 8.55
C ALA A 55 0.22 -0.35 7.99
N ASN A 56 -0.78 -1.00 7.38
CA ASN A 56 -0.61 -2.32 6.78
C ASN A 56 -0.06 -2.31 5.36
N THR A 57 -0.13 -1.19 4.64
CA THR A 57 0.15 -1.15 3.21
C THR A 57 1.34 -0.28 2.81
N MET A 58 1.71 0.73 3.61
CA MET A 58 2.67 1.74 3.16
C MET A 58 4.07 1.19 2.87
N PHE A 59 4.50 0.13 3.54
CA PHE A 59 5.82 -0.46 3.37
C PHE A 59 5.83 -1.73 2.51
N VAL A 60 4.71 -2.13 1.96
CA VAL A 60 4.63 -3.27 1.05
C VAL A 60 5.37 -2.95 -0.24
N THR A 61 6.33 -3.81 -0.59
CA THR A 61 7.14 -3.67 -1.79
C THR A 61 7.01 -4.88 -2.71
N ARG A 62 7.26 -4.64 -3.99
CA ARG A 62 7.47 -5.67 -5.01
C ARG A 62 8.94 -5.77 -5.34
N LEU A 63 9.38 -6.89 -5.88
CA LEU A 63 10.80 -7.10 -6.21
C LEU A 63 11.37 -5.96 -7.07
N HIS A 64 10.65 -5.57 -8.13
CA HIS A 64 11.12 -4.54 -9.06
C HIS A 64 11.20 -3.13 -8.48
N GLU A 65 10.64 -2.90 -7.31
CA GLU A 65 10.76 -1.63 -6.57
C GLU A 65 12.01 -1.56 -5.69
N ARG A 66 12.76 -2.65 -5.59
CA ARG A 66 13.99 -2.80 -4.80
C ARG A 66 15.19 -3.15 -5.66
N LEU A 67 15.19 -2.70 -6.91
CA LEU A 67 16.30 -2.91 -7.82
C LEU A 67 17.35 -1.81 -7.63
N GLY A 68 18.54 -2.21 -7.28
CA GLY A 68 19.69 -1.34 -7.22
C GLY A 68 20.96 -2.16 -7.35
N GLN A 69 21.89 -1.69 -8.14
CA GLN A 69 23.18 -2.32 -8.28
C GLN A 69 24.26 -1.23 -8.35
N THR A 70 25.13 -1.23 -7.35
CA THR A 70 26.27 -0.32 -7.32
C THR A 70 27.54 -1.15 -7.32
N GLN A 71 28.36 -0.99 -8.35
CA GLN A 71 29.69 -1.55 -8.38
C GLN A 71 30.66 -0.58 -7.71
N TYR A 72 31.53 -1.09 -6.87
CA TYR A 72 32.62 -0.32 -6.28
C TYR A 72 33.91 -1.14 -6.29
N VAL A 73 35.03 -0.47 -6.22
CA VAL A 73 36.32 -1.11 -6.04
C VAL A 73 36.64 -1.13 -4.56
N ASP A 74 36.81 -2.33 -4.01
CA ASP A 74 37.23 -2.49 -2.61
C ASP A 74 38.59 -1.82 -2.41
N ALA A 75 38.67 -0.83 -1.53
CA ALA A 75 39.87 -0.08 -1.27
C ALA A 75 41.03 -0.90 -0.65
N ILE A 76 40.70 -2.07 -0.09
CA ILE A 76 41.68 -2.95 0.56
C ILE A 76 42.21 -3.99 -0.41
N THR A 77 41.31 -4.62 -1.19
CA THR A 77 41.67 -5.73 -2.08
C THR A 77 41.89 -5.29 -3.54
N GLY A 78 41.40 -4.12 -3.92
CA GLY A 78 41.47 -3.64 -5.32
C GLY A 78 40.50 -4.40 -6.24
N GLU A 79 39.67 -5.29 -5.72
CA GLU A 79 38.74 -6.08 -6.51
C GLU A 79 37.43 -5.33 -6.75
N PRO A 80 36.84 -5.46 -7.94
CA PRO A 80 35.51 -4.94 -8.19
C PRO A 80 34.48 -5.73 -7.39
N LYS A 81 33.72 -5.07 -6.54
CA LYS A 81 32.60 -5.62 -5.78
C LYS A 81 31.33 -4.88 -6.16
N ALA A 82 30.21 -5.62 -6.15
CA ALA A 82 28.90 -5.03 -6.33
C ALA A 82 28.17 -4.95 -5.00
N THR A 83 27.65 -3.78 -4.66
CA THR A 83 26.63 -3.64 -3.62
C THR A 83 25.31 -3.35 -4.26
N SER A 84 24.23 -3.99 -3.76
CA SER A 84 22.88 -3.71 -4.19
C SER A 84 22.22 -2.78 -3.17
N MET A 85 22.59 -1.51 -3.21
CA MET A 85 21.86 -0.48 -2.47
C MET A 85 20.72 0.05 -3.33
N TRP A 86 19.57 0.19 -2.73
CA TRP A 86 18.38 0.72 -3.39
C TRP A 86 17.67 1.72 -2.50
N MET A 87 16.90 2.60 -3.12
CA MET A 87 16.04 3.56 -2.46
C MET A 87 14.75 3.70 -3.27
N ARG A 88 13.64 3.78 -2.56
CA ARG A 88 12.31 3.94 -3.15
C ARG A 88 11.60 5.14 -2.53
N HIS A 89 11.04 5.99 -3.36
CA HIS A 89 10.12 7.06 -2.99
C HIS A 89 8.75 6.78 -3.59
N GLU A 90 7.71 6.98 -2.82
CA GLU A 90 6.33 6.88 -3.29
C GLU A 90 5.50 8.04 -2.79
N GLY A 91 4.75 8.67 -3.70
CA GLY A 91 3.68 9.59 -3.38
C GLY A 91 2.37 9.03 -3.94
N GLY A 92 1.30 9.06 -3.16
CA GLY A 92 0.02 8.50 -3.58
C GLY A 92 -1.19 9.21 -3.02
N HIS A 93 -2.31 9.03 -3.71
CA HIS A 93 -3.63 9.52 -3.33
C HIS A 93 -4.65 8.39 -3.39
N ASN A 94 -5.42 8.25 -2.32
CA ASN A 94 -6.42 7.19 -2.17
C ASN A 94 -7.79 7.78 -1.90
N ARG A 95 -8.83 7.14 -2.43
CA ARG A 95 -10.24 7.44 -2.15
C ARG A 95 -11.02 6.17 -1.92
N TRP A 96 -11.86 6.18 -0.90
CA TRP A 96 -12.74 5.06 -0.61
C TRP A 96 -14.01 5.48 0.11
N ARG A 97 -14.98 4.58 0.17
CA ARG A 97 -16.25 4.73 0.88
C ARG A 97 -16.50 3.53 1.78
N ASP A 98 -17.22 3.74 2.87
CA ASP A 98 -17.72 2.63 3.69
C ASP A 98 -18.87 1.89 2.98
N GLY A 99 -19.24 0.72 3.53
CA GLY A 99 -20.29 -0.12 2.94
C GLY A 99 -21.66 0.54 2.82
N SER A 100 -22.00 1.48 3.70
CA SER A 100 -23.27 2.23 3.65
C SER A 100 -23.23 3.42 2.68
N GLY A 101 -22.06 3.84 2.24
CA GLY A 101 -21.86 5.03 1.40
C GLY A 101 -21.97 6.37 2.13
N GLN A 102 -22.14 6.38 3.45
CA GLN A 102 -22.23 7.60 4.25
C GLN A 102 -20.89 8.32 4.39
N LEU A 103 -19.81 7.58 4.46
CA LEU A 103 -18.46 8.12 4.68
C LEU A 103 -17.67 8.10 3.39
N LYS A 104 -17.07 9.24 3.07
CA LYS A 104 -16.14 9.41 1.96
C LYS A 104 -14.81 9.84 2.51
N THR A 105 -13.79 9.03 2.26
CA THR A 105 -12.44 9.27 2.74
C THR A 105 -11.49 9.47 1.58
N GLN A 106 -10.60 10.43 1.72
CA GLN A 106 -9.46 10.63 0.85
C GLN A 106 -8.20 10.79 1.67
N SER A 107 -7.09 10.35 1.12
CA SER A 107 -5.80 10.43 1.80
C SER A 107 -4.64 10.64 0.84
N ASN A 108 -3.57 11.24 1.36
CA ASN A 108 -2.31 11.40 0.65
C ASN A 108 -1.20 10.76 1.48
N ARG A 109 -0.34 10.00 0.82
CA ARG A 109 0.78 9.33 1.46
C ARG A 109 2.11 9.71 0.83
N TYR A 110 3.13 9.64 1.65
CA TYR A 110 4.52 9.68 1.24
C TYR A 110 5.30 8.58 1.94
N VAL A 111 6.08 7.84 1.19
CA VAL A 111 6.88 6.72 1.70
C VAL A 111 8.28 6.80 1.13
N ILE A 112 9.28 6.59 1.97
CA ILE A 112 10.66 6.37 1.58
C ILE A 112 11.14 5.07 2.21
N GLN A 113 11.75 4.21 1.42
CA GLN A 113 12.42 3.01 1.86
C GLN A 113 13.80 2.93 1.24
N LEU A 114 14.72 2.37 2.00
CA LEU A 114 16.06 2.09 1.54
C LEU A 114 16.53 0.74 2.06
N GLY A 115 17.45 0.15 1.35
CA GLY A 115 18.01 -1.12 1.75
C GLY A 115 19.18 -1.54 0.87
N GLY A 116 19.67 -2.73 1.12
CA GLY A 116 20.76 -3.29 0.35
C GLY A 116 21.07 -4.73 0.78
N ASP A 117 21.76 -5.45 -0.08
CA ASP A 117 22.19 -6.80 0.17
C ASP A 117 23.31 -6.83 1.22
N ILE A 118 23.22 -7.78 2.15
CA ILE A 118 24.26 -8.05 3.14
C ILE A 118 24.99 -9.36 2.87
N ALA A 119 24.40 -10.26 2.08
CA ALA A 119 25.00 -11.53 1.69
C ALA A 119 24.45 -12.01 0.35
N GLN A 120 25.30 -12.71 -0.40
CA GLN A 120 24.93 -13.35 -1.65
C GLN A 120 25.59 -14.73 -1.70
N TRP A 121 24.87 -15.73 -2.24
CA TRP A 121 25.38 -17.08 -2.46
C TRP A 121 24.67 -17.76 -3.62
N ASP A 122 25.26 -18.78 -4.18
CA ASP A 122 24.70 -19.60 -5.24
C ASP A 122 24.83 -21.10 -4.93
N TRP A 123 24.08 -21.91 -5.68
CA TRP A 123 24.18 -23.38 -5.62
C TRP A 123 24.95 -23.96 -6.82
N GLY A 124 25.72 -23.12 -7.49
CA GLY A 124 26.38 -23.41 -8.77
C GLY A 124 25.54 -22.98 -9.97
N GLY A 125 26.21 -22.63 -11.08
CA GLY A 125 25.57 -22.14 -12.29
C GLY A 125 25.26 -20.63 -12.24
N THR A 126 24.20 -20.25 -12.93
CA THR A 126 23.82 -18.83 -13.09
C THR A 126 22.92 -18.28 -11.99
N ASN A 127 22.39 -19.16 -11.12
CA ASN A 127 21.49 -18.76 -10.04
C ASN A 127 22.22 -18.03 -8.92
N ARG A 128 21.50 -17.18 -8.20
CA ARG A 128 22.01 -16.51 -6.99
C ARG A 128 20.90 -16.14 -6.03
N TRP A 129 21.21 -16.28 -4.74
CA TRP A 129 20.46 -15.73 -3.64
C TRP A 129 21.04 -14.40 -3.19
N HIS A 130 20.15 -13.46 -2.89
CA HIS A 130 20.45 -12.17 -2.28
C HIS A 130 19.72 -12.08 -0.96
N LEU A 131 20.45 -11.87 0.13
CA LEU A 131 19.89 -11.56 1.45
C LEU A 131 20.17 -10.11 1.76
N GLY A 132 19.15 -9.36 2.13
CA GLY A 132 19.29 -7.94 2.42
C GLY A 132 18.50 -7.46 3.62
N VAL A 133 18.78 -6.23 3.98
CA VAL A 133 18.10 -5.48 5.04
C VAL A 133 17.47 -4.24 4.45
N MET A 134 16.38 -3.79 5.06
CA MET A 134 15.68 -2.58 4.62
C MET A 134 15.08 -1.83 5.80
N ALA A 135 14.91 -0.54 5.61
CA ALA A 135 14.28 0.35 6.55
C ALA A 135 13.38 1.35 5.80
N GLY A 136 12.36 1.83 6.44
CA GLY A 136 11.43 2.76 5.83
C GLY A 136 10.88 3.78 6.80
N TYR A 137 10.44 4.89 6.22
CA TYR A 137 9.64 5.93 6.85
C TYR A 137 8.49 6.27 5.92
N GLY A 138 7.31 6.51 6.49
CA GLY A 138 6.17 6.96 5.72
C GLY A 138 5.18 7.74 6.56
N ASN A 139 4.36 8.51 5.89
CA ASN A 139 3.24 9.20 6.49
C ASN A 139 2.00 9.12 5.59
N ASN A 140 0.85 9.27 6.20
CA ASN A 140 -0.42 9.36 5.50
C ASN A 140 -1.31 10.37 6.20
N HIS A 141 -1.89 11.29 5.43
CA HIS A 141 -2.84 12.28 5.90
C HIS A 141 -4.19 12.03 5.26
N SER A 142 -5.22 11.96 6.05
CA SER A 142 -6.57 11.62 5.59
C SER A 142 -7.62 12.61 6.04
N SER A 143 -8.72 12.63 5.32
CA SER A 143 -9.89 13.42 5.60
C SER A 143 -11.13 12.60 5.25
N THR A 144 -12.08 12.54 6.17
CA THR A 144 -13.36 11.86 5.97
C THR A 144 -14.50 12.87 6.16
N GLY A 145 -15.44 12.86 5.21
CA GLY A 145 -16.70 13.58 5.31
C GLY A 145 -17.88 12.63 5.49
N ALA A 146 -18.75 12.94 6.44
CA ALA A 146 -20.02 12.24 6.62
C ALA A 146 -21.10 12.96 5.80
N VAL A 147 -21.66 12.27 4.81
CA VAL A 147 -22.61 12.85 3.84
C VAL A 147 -23.90 13.32 4.52
N ARG A 148 -24.37 12.60 5.54
CA ARG A 148 -25.65 12.90 6.20
C ARG A 148 -25.56 14.04 7.19
N THR A 149 -24.50 14.13 7.96
CA THR A 149 -24.35 15.13 9.03
C THR A 149 -23.57 16.35 8.60
N GLY A 150 -22.74 16.24 7.57
CA GLY A 150 -21.79 17.27 7.16
C GLY A 150 -20.58 17.39 8.08
N TYR A 151 -20.42 16.53 9.07
CA TYR A 151 -19.23 16.50 9.93
C TYR A 151 -18.03 15.92 9.19
N HIS A 152 -16.86 16.34 9.62
CA HIS A 152 -15.58 15.92 9.06
C HIS A 152 -14.66 15.43 10.15
N SER A 153 -13.74 14.56 9.77
CA SER A 153 -12.59 14.20 10.60
C SER A 153 -11.31 14.23 9.78
N LYS A 154 -10.21 14.47 10.44
CA LYS A 154 -8.86 14.44 9.87
C LYS A 154 -7.99 13.50 10.67
N GLY A 155 -7.11 12.82 9.97
CA GLY A 155 -6.17 11.91 10.60
C GLY A 155 -4.80 11.95 9.97
N SER A 156 -3.84 11.49 10.73
CA SER A 156 -2.49 11.29 10.28
C SER A 156 -1.88 10.05 10.91
N VAL A 157 -0.97 9.42 10.20
CA VAL A 157 -0.14 8.35 10.70
C VAL A 157 1.27 8.55 10.20
N ASN A 158 2.25 8.43 11.10
CA ASN A 158 3.66 8.40 10.80
C ASN A 158 4.18 7.01 11.16
N GLY A 159 4.92 6.40 10.26
CA GLY A 159 5.40 5.04 10.42
C GLY A 159 6.88 4.88 10.13
N TYR A 160 7.46 3.91 10.81
CA TYR A 160 8.82 3.43 10.60
C TYR A 160 8.78 1.92 10.43
N SER A 161 9.65 1.40 9.58
CA SER A 161 9.80 -0.03 9.39
C SER A 161 11.24 -0.46 9.34
N THR A 162 11.47 -1.71 9.72
CA THR A 162 12.72 -2.42 9.47
C THR A 162 12.38 -3.83 9.02
N GLY A 163 13.21 -4.40 8.16
CA GLY A 163 12.95 -5.72 7.64
C GLY A 163 14.13 -6.37 6.97
N LEU A 164 13.88 -7.62 6.57
CA LEU A 164 14.80 -8.47 5.86
C LEU A 164 14.14 -8.94 4.57
N TYR A 165 14.93 -9.12 3.52
CA TYR A 165 14.47 -9.76 2.29
C TYR A 165 15.47 -10.82 1.81
N ALA A 166 14.95 -11.82 1.12
CA ALA A 166 15.72 -12.82 0.42
C ALA A 166 15.16 -13.00 -0.99
N THR A 167 16.01 -12.84 -1.98
CA THR A 167 15.62 -12.90 -3.40
C THR A 167 16.51 -13.88 -4.13
N TRP A 168 15.90 -14.77 -4.88
CA TRP A 168 16.57 -15.73 -5.74
C TRP A 168 16.23 -15.47 -7.21
N TYR A 169 17.27 -15.46 -8.05
CA TYR A 169 17.15 -15.44 -9.50
C TYR A 169 17.73 -16.74 -10.08
N ALA A 170 17.01 -17.36 -11.02
CA ALA A 170 17.54 -18.50 -11.77
C ALA A 170 18.73 -18.09 -12.64
N ASP A 171 18.70 -16.87 -13.16
CA ASP A 171 19.79 -16.22 -13.88
C ASP A 171 20.03 -14.82 -13.31
N ASP A 172 21.07 -14.69 -12.50
CA ASP A 172 21.38 -13.44 -11.79
C ASP A 172 21.91 -12.33 -12.71
N GLU A 173 22.51 -12.68 -13.85
CA GLU A 173 23.04 -11.68 -14.78
C GLU A 173 21.92 -11.01 -15.60
N THR A 174 21.01 -11.81 -16.12
CA THR A 174 19.94 -11.32 -17.01
C THR A 174 18.62 -11.08 -16.30
N HIS A 175 18.41 -11.71 -15.13
CA HIS A 175 17.14 -11.85 -14.42
C HIS A 175 16.03 -12.52 -15.26
N ASN A 176 16.42 -13.22 -16.34
CA ASN A 176 15.51 -14.04 -17.13
C ASN A 176 15.16 -15.34 -16.38
N GLY A 177 14.02 -15.92 -16.73
CA GLY A 177 13.55 -17.14 -16.08
C GLY A 177 12.90 -16.88 -14.72
N ALA A 178 12.95 -17.88 -13.86
CA ALA A 178 12.27 -17.86 -12.57
C ALA A 178 12.94 -16.93 -11.56
N TYR A 179 12.12 -16.32 -10.72
CA TYR A 179 12.57 -15.64 -9.51
C TYR A 179 11.67 -15.99 -8.33
N LEU A 180 12.23 -15.85 -7.16
CA LEU A 180 11.52 -15.98 -5.89
C LEU A 180 11.98 -14.86 -4.97
N ASP A 181 11.03 -14.15 -4.37
CA ASP A 181 11.30 -13.07 -3.44
C ASP A 181 10.45 -13.22 -2.19
N THR A 182 11.07 -13.05 -1.05
CA THR A 182 10.38 -13.04 0.24
C THR A 182 10.93 -11.94 1.12
N TRP A 183 10.06 -11.33 1.90
CA TRP A 183 10.46 -10.36 2.89
C TRP A 183 9.55 -10.39 4.11
N ALA A 184 10.09 -9.90 5.21
CA ALA A 184 9.35 -9.65 6.42
C ALA A 184 9.78 -8.30 6.99
N GLN A 185 8.81 -7.49 7.38
CA GLN A 185 9.03 -6.16 7.95
C GLN A 185 8.24 -6.01 9.23
N TYR A 186 8.83 -5.37 10.21
CA TYR A 186 8.15 -4.91 11.41
C TYR A 186 7.98 -3.40 11.35
N GLY A 187 6.75 -2.94 11.58
CA GLY A 187 6.40 -1.53 11.53
C GLY A 187 5.91 -0.99 12.87
N TRP A 188 6.24 0.29 13.12
CA TRP A 188 5.77 1.08 14.27
C TRP A 188 5.13 2.35 13.77
N PHE A 189 3.95 2.67 14.29
CA PHE A 189 3.14 3.79 13.78
C PHE A 189 2.59 4.62 14.92
N ASP A 190 2.66 5.94 14.73
CA ASP A 190 2.03 6.93 15.59
C ASP A 190 0.82 7.51 14.85
N ASN A 191 -0.35 7.40 15.48
CA ASN A 191 -1.63 7.76 14.89
C ASN A 191 -2.24 8.96 15.60
N HIS A 192 -2.93 9.80 14.84
CA HIS A 192 -3.73 10.91 15.34
C HIS A 192 -5.01 11.05 14.53
N VAL A 193 -6.13 11.26 15.21
CA VAL A 193 -7.44 11.54 14.58
C VAL A 193 -8.14 12.63 15.37
N LYS A 194 -8.75 13.58 14.65
CA LYS A 194 -9.58 14.62 15.21
C LYS A 194 -10.84 14.83 14.39
N GLY A 195 -11.99 14.71 15.04
CA GLY A 195 -13.28 15.04 14.47
C GLY A 195 -13.76 16.44 14.82
N ASP A 196 -14.76 16.93 14.08
CA ASP A 196 -15.36 18.24 14.31
C ASP A 196 -15.94 18.35 15.72
N GLY A 197 -15.51 19.37 16.45
CA GLY A 197 -15.98 19.67 17.80
C GLY A 197 -15.55 18.66 18.87
N LEU A 198 -14.65 17.75 18.56
CA LEU A 198 -14.13 16.73 19.49
C LEU A 198 -12.64 16.95 19.78
N PRO A 199 -12.15 16.49 20.94
CA PRO A 199 -10.72 16.46 21.20
C PRO A 199 -10.00 15.54 20.23
N GLY A 200 -8.73 15.84 19.96
CA GLY A 200 -7.86 14.94 19.21
C GLY A 200 -7.53 13.67 20.00
N GLU A 201 -7.42 12.56 19.30
CA GLU A 201 -7.06 11.25 19.86
C GLU A 201 -5.75 10.77 19.24
N SER A 202 -4.89 10.17 20.06
CA SER A 202 -3.60 9.63 19.63
C SER A 202 -3.42 8.22 20.18
N TRP A 203 -2.89 7.33 19.36
CA TRP A 203 -2.62 5.93 19.72
C TRP A 203 -1.50 5.38 18.84
N LYS A 204 -1.06 4.18 19.15
CA LYS A 204 -0.01 3.49 18.43
C LYS A 204 -0.52 2.23 17.75
N SER A 205 0.11 1.87 16.64
CA SER A 205 -0.04 0.58 16.00
C SER A 205 1.34 -0.02 15.69
N LYS A 206 1.39 -1.34 15.63
CA LYS A 206 2.62 -2.08 15.34
C LYS A 206 2.28 -3.46 14.82
N GLY A 207 3.22 -4.07 14.14
CA GLY A 207 3.08 -5.46 13.72
C GLY A 207 3.98 -5.85 12.57
N LEU A 208 3.83 -7.11 12.22
CA LEU A 208 4.59 -7.78 11.16
C LEU A 208 3.80 -7.78 9.86
N THR A 209 4.51 -7.54 8.76
CA THR A 209 4.03 -7.75 7.39
C THR A 209 5.04 -8.65 6.69
N ALA A 210 4.57 -9.65 5.98
CA ALA A 210 5.40 -10.62 5.27
C ALA A 210 4.90 -10.88 3.86
N SER A 211 5.81 -11.16 2.94
CA SER A 211 5.51 -11.33 1.52
C SER A 211 6.24 -12.52 0.92
N LEU A 212 5.58 -13.15 -0.03
CA LEU A 212 6.14 -14.14 -0.93
C LEU A 212 5.75 -13.77 -2.35
N GLU A 213 6.73 -13.61 -3.23
CA GLU A 213 6.54 -13.26 -4.63
C GLU A 213 7.30 -14.22 -5.52
N THR A 214 6.70 -14.59 -6.65
CA THR A 214 7.34 -15.41 -7.68
C THR A 214 6.88 -14.97 -9.07
N GLY A 215 7.68 -15.27 -10.04
CA GLY A 215 7.37 -15.01 -11.43
C GLY A 215 8.37 -15.69 -12.36
N TYR A 216 8.11 -15.55 -13.65
CA TYR A 216 8.98 -16.07 -14.70
C TYR A 216 9.07 -15.10 -15.86
N ALA A 217 10.27 -14.64 -16.17
CA ALA A 217 10.53 -13.73 -17.26
C ALA A 217 10.92 -14.49 -18.52
N TRP A 218 10.09 -14.39 -19.58
CA TRP A 218 10.37 -14.94 -20.91
C TRP A 218 10.73 -13.84 -21.89
N LYS A 219 11.82 -14.06 -22.61
CA LYS A 219 12.09 -13.32 -23.83
C LYS A 219 11.24 -13.92 -24.95
N ILE A 220 10.29 -13.14 -25.48
CA ILE A 220 9.35 -13.64 -26.48
C ILE A 220 9.64 -13.15 -27.89
N GLY A 221 10.54 -12.19 -28.07
CA GLY A 221 10.90 -11.68 -29.38
C GLY A 221 12.06 -10.71 -29.38
N GLU A 222 12.60 -10.51 -30.57
CA GLU A 222 13.60 -9.49 -30.87
C GLU A 222 13.17 -8.74 -32.12
N PHE A 223 13.42 -7.44 -32.17
CA PHE A 223 13.22 -6.65 -33.38
C PHE A 223 14.23 -5.51 -33.45
N SER A 224 14.61 -5.15 -34.69
CA SER A 224 15.51 -4.04 -34.94
C SER A 224 14.73 -2.81 -35.37
N SER A 225 15.05 -1.66 -34.81
CA SER A 225 14.52 -0.37 -35.29
C SER A 225 15.28 0.10 -36.55
N ASN A 226 14.68 1.05 -37.27
CA ASN A 226 15.28 1.66 -38.47
C ASN A 226 16.65 2.34 -38.21
N TYR A 227 17.01 2.55 -36.96
CA TYR A 227 18.29 3.14 -36.54
C TYR A 227 19.32 2.09 -36.09
N GLY A 228 19.04 0.81 -36.33
CA GLY A 228 19.95 -0.29 -35.99
C GLY A 228 19.99 -0.66 -34.50
N ASN A 229 19.02 -0.20 -33.72
CA ASN A 229 18.87 -0.59 -32.31
C ASN A 229 18.25 -1.97 -32.22
N LEU A 230 18.82 -2.84 -31.40
CA LEU A 230 18.22 -4.12 -31.03
C LEU A 230 17.26 -3.91 -29.87
N ASN A 231 16.04 -4.40 -30.02
CA ASN A 231 15.03 -4.42 -28.98
C ASN A 231 14.67 -5.86 -28.64
N GLU A 232 14.59 -6.16 -27.37
CA GLU A 232 14.14 -7.44 -26.85
C GLU A 232 12.82 -7.26 -26.14
N TRP A 233 11.86 -8.13 -26.41
CA TRP A 233 10.54 -8.11 -25.79
C TRP A 233 10.40 -9.24 -24.78
N TYR A 234 9.96 -8.88 -23.57
CA TYR A 234 9.78 -9.78 -22.43
C TYR A 234 8.35 -9.77 -21.94
N VAL A 235 7.91 -10.93 -21.45
CA VAL A 235 6.63 -11.11 -20.74
C VAL A 235 6.89 -11.89 -19.47
N GLN A 236 6.33 -11.42 -18.35
CA GLN A 236 6.52 -12.02 -17.04
C GLN A 236 5.18 -12.18 -16.34
N PRO A 237 4.63 -13.40 -16.26
CA PRO A 237 3.60 -13.69 -15.28
C PRO A 237 4.19 -13.65 -13.89
N GLN A 238 3.40 -13.15 -12.94
CA GLN A 238 3.85 -12.91 -11.57
C GLN A 238 2.72 -13.08 -10.56
N ALA A 239 3.08 -13.47 -9.36
CA ALA A 239 2.19 -13.65 -8.23
C ALA A 239 2.85 -13.20 -6.94
N GLN A 240 2.10 -12.56 -6.07
CA GLN A 240 2.56 -12.15 -4.73
C GLN A 240 1.46 -12.39 -3.72
N LEU A 241 1.86 -12.90 -2.55
CA LEU A 241 1.03 -12.99 -1.35
C LEU A 241 1.64 -12.11 -0.26
N VAL A 242 0.84 -11.26 0.35
CA VAL A 242 1.25 -10.41 1.47
C VAL A 242 0.35 -10.68 2.64
N TRP A 243 0.92 -11.11 3.76
CA TRP A 243 0.22 -11.22 5.02
C TRP A 243 0.39 -9.92 5.81
N MET A 244 -0.74 -9.32 6.22
CA MET A 244 -0.81 -8.02 6.87
C MET A 244 -1.22 -8.19 8.33
N GLY A 245 -0.28 -8.05 9.24
CA GLY A 245 -0.48 -8.32 10.66
C GLY A 245 -0.34 -7.09 11.57
N VAL A 246 -0.37 -5.88 11.04
CA VAL A 246 -0.30 -4.67 11.86
C VAL A 246 -1.64 -4.43 12.55
N LYS A 247 -1.59 -4.29 13.86
CA LYS A 247 -2.74 -4.00 14.72
C LYS A 247 -2.59 -2.66 15.41
N ALA A 248 -3.71 -1.96 15.57
CA ALA A 248 -3.78 -0.79 16.42
C ALA A 248 -3.96 -1.20 17.89
N ASP A 249 -3.34 -0.46 18.80
CA ASP A 249 -3.65 -0.55 20.22
C ASP A 249 -5.11 -0.14 20.46
N GLU A 250 -5.76 -0.73 21.43
CA GLU A 250 -7.09 -0.29 21.86
C GLU A 250 -7.05 1.16 22.30
N LEU A 251 -8.04 1.93 21.89
CA LEU A 251 -8.18 3.33 22.23
C LEU A 251 -9.55 3.57 22.86
N TYR A 252 -9.57 4.23 24.03
CA TYR A 252 -10.77 4.85 24.56
C TYR A 252 -10.74 6.35 24.24
N GLU A 253 -11.69 6.80 23.44
CA GLU A 253 -11.84 8.23 23.18
C GLU A 253 -12.23 8.99 24.45
N SER A 254 -12.03 10.30 24.44
CA SER A 254 -12.39 11.16 25.60
C SER A 254 -13.86 11.07 25.96
N ASN A 255 -14.73 10.72 25.03
CA ASN A 255 -16.16 10.49 25.24
C ASN A 255 -16.51 9.07 25.75
N GLY A 256 -15.50 8.23 25.99
CA GLY A 256 -15.66 6.85 26.47
C GLY A 256 -15.88 5.80 25.39
N THR A 257 -15.89 6.16 24.11
CA THR A 257 -16.02 5.19 23.01
C THR A 257 -14.76 4.33 22.89
N LEU A 258 -14.93 2.99 22.89
CA LEU A 258 -13.86 2.04 22.63
C LEU A 258 -13.66 1.88 21.13
N ILE A 259 -12.45 2.10 20.67
CA ILE A 259 -12.03 1.92 19.28
C ILE A 259 -11.16 0.68 19.18
N GLU A 260 -11.61 -0.28 18.38
CA GLU A 260 -10.89 -1.53 18.09
C GLU A 260 -10.69 -1.65 16.58
N SER A 261 -9.52 -2.13 16.16
CA SER A 261 -9.23 -2.38 14.75
C SER A 261 -9.69 -3.77 14.32
N THR A 262 -10.09 -3.90 13.05
CA THR A 262 -10.44 -5.18 12.42
C THR A 262 -9.74 -5.33 11.09
N GLY A 263 -9.52 -6.58 10.65
CA GLY A 263 -8.93 -6.88 9.35
C GLY A 263 -7.47 -7.30 9.39
N ASP A 264 -6.84 -7.28 10.56
CA ASP A 264 -5.50 -7.85 10.75
C ASP A 264 -5.49 -9.34 10.37
N GLY A 265 -4.38 -9.78 9.80
CA GLY A 265 -4.27 -11.09 9.19
C GLY A 265 -4.86 -11.16 7.77
N ASN A 266 -5.19 -10.02 7.17
CA ASN A 266 -5.55 -9.95 5.76
C ASN A 266 -4.43 -10.52 4.90
N VAL A 267 -4.80 -11.39 3.95
CA VAL A 267 -3.91 -11.87 2.91
C VAL A 267 -4.23 -11.12 1.62
N HIS A 268 -3.28 -10.32 1.17
CA HIS A 268 -3.34 -9.57 -0.07
C HIS A 268 -2.66 -10.37 -1.16
N THR A 269 -3.40 -10.71 -2.21
CA THR A 269 -2.91 -11.46 -3.37
C THR A 269 -2.79 -10.53 -4.56
N ARG A 270 -1.68 -10.61 -5.27
CA ARG A 270 -1.48 -9.95 -6.56
C ARG A 270 -1.18 -11.01 -7.61
N LEU A 271 -1.98 -11.06 -8.66
CA LEU A 271 -1.76 -11.91 -9.84
C LEU A 271 -1.75 -11.02 -11.06
N GLY A 272 -0.75 -11.16 -11.90
CA GLY A 272 -0.67 -10.32 -13.08
C GLY A 272 0.44 -10.67 -14.03
N VAL A 273 0.59 -9.79 -15.01
CA VAL A 273 1.57 -9.89 -16.07
C VAL A 273 2.26 -8.56 -16.24
N LYS A 274 3.58 -8.59 -16.30
CA LYS A 274 4.43 -7.47 -16.67
C LYS A 274 5.01 -7.74 -18.05
N THR A 275 5.00 -6.74 -18.91
CA THR A 275 5.67 -6.78 -20.21
C THR A 275 6.59 -5.57 -20.34
N TRP A 276 7.75 -5.77 -20.92
CA TRP A 276 8.70 -4.69 -21.15
C TRP A 276 9.52 -4.90 -22.40
N ILE A 277 10.06 -3.82 -22.91
CA ILE A 277 10.97 -3.80 -24.02
C ILE A 277 12.32 -3.31 -23.52
N LYS A 278 13.34 -4.15 -23.69
CA LYS A 278 14.71 -3.81 -23.37
C LYS A 278 15.37 -3.25 -24.62
N ARG A 279 15.71 -1.96 -24.59
CA ARG A 279 16.36 -1.26 -25.69
C ARG A 279 17.85 -1.27 -25.49
N LEU A 280 18.55 -1.89 -26.43
CA LEU A 280 20.01 -1.87 -26.55
C LEU A 280 20.37 -0.92 -27.68
N ASN A 281 20.90 0.27 -27.38
CA ASN A 281 21.30 1.25 -28.36
C ASN A 281 22.75 0.99 -28.75
N LYS A 282 23.04 0.84 -30.06
CA LYS A 282 24.42 0.67 -30.58
C LYS A 282 25.34 1.82 -30.21
N MET A 283 24.84 3.04 -30.09
CA MET A 283 25.63 4.20 -29.64
C MET A 283 26.09 4.09 -28.21
N ASP A 284 25.46 3.23 -27.42
CA ASP A 284 25.77 2.98 -26.02
C ASP A 284 26.49 1.64 -25.80
N ASP A 285 26.92 0.97 -26.88
CA ASP A 285 27.75 -0.23 -26.81
C ASP A 285 29.01 0.06 -25.97
N GLY A 286 29.18 -0.72 -24.89
CA GLY A 286 30.26 -0.54 -23.93
C GLY A 286 30.00 0.53 -22.87
N LYS A 287 28.88 1.25 -22.89
CA LYS A 287 28.51 2.25 -21.87
C LYS A 287 27.54 1.71 -20.81
N SER A 288 27.11 0.46 -20.90
CA SER A 288 26.17 -0.19 -19.97
C SER A 288 24.87 0.60 -19.75
N ARG A 289 24.34 1.22 -20.81
CA ARG A 289 23.07 1.95 -20.78
C ARG A 289 21.95 1.11 -21.36
N GLU A 290 20.91 0.92 -20.56
CA GLU A 290 19.69 0.20 -20.95
C GLU A 290 18.47 0.99 -20.52
N PHE A 291 17.44 1.03 -21.38
CA PHE A 291 16.15 1.62 -21.05
C PHE A 291 15.07 0.62 -21.33
N SER A 292 14.20 0.39 -20.33
CA SER A 292 13.15 -0.61 -20.40
C SER A 292 11.80 0.01 -20.02
N PRO A 293 11.04 0.52 -20.98
CA PRO A 293 9.65 0.88 -20.72
C PRO A 293 8.85 -0.38 -20.44
N PHE A 294 7.93 -0.31 -19.49
CA PHE A 294 7.10 -1.45 -19.09
C PHE A 294 5.65 -1.07 -18.86
N VAL A 295 4.79 -2.08 -18.96
CA VAL A 295 3.39 -2.06 -18.53
C VAL A 295 3.13 -3.30 -17.70
N GLU A 296 2.43 -3.13 -16.60
CA GLU A 296 2.03 -4.20 -15.69
C GLU A 296 0.54 -4.11 -15.42
N VAL A 297 -0.15 -5.24 -15.51
CA VAL A 297 -1.58 -5.35 -15.22
C VAL A 297 -1.75 -6.43 -14.17
N ASN A 298 -2.44 -6.10 -13.09
CA ASN A 298 -2.65 -7.00 -11.97
C ASN A 298 -4.11 -7.03 -11.53
N TRP A 299 -4.52 -8.18 -11.06
CA TRP A 299 -5.67 -8.36 -10.19
C TRP A 299 -5.18 -8.46 -8.75
N LEU A 300 -5.76 -7.64 -7.87
CA LEU A 300 -5.47 -7.62 -6.45
C LEU A 300 -6.69 -8.15 -5.69
N HIS A 301 -6.45 -9.02 -4.72
CA HIS A 301 -7.51 -9.60 -3.90
C HIS A 301 -7.13 -9.54 -2.42
N ASN A 302 -8.07 -9.10 -1.60
CA ASN A 302 -7.95 -9.08 -0.15
C ASN A 302 -8.93 -10.06 0.48
N THR A 303 -8.47 -10.88 1.41
CA THR A 303 -9.31 -11.86 2.11
C THR A 303 -10.20 -11.22 3.17
N ARG A 304 -9.84 -10.03 3.66
CA ARG A 304 -10.53 -9.29 4.70
C ARG A 304 -10.66 -7.82 4.33
N ASP A 305 -11.69 -7.19 4.84
CA ASP A 305 -11.85 -5.74 4.80
C ASP A 305 -11.30 -5.14 6.09
N PHE A 306 -10.48 -4.11 5.97
CA PHE A 306 -10.06 -3.31 7.11
C PHE A 306 -11.21 -2.45 7.59
N GLY A 307 -11.29 -2.29 8.88
CA GLY A 307 -12.30 -1.47 9.50
C GLY A 307 -12.01 -1.22 10.97
N VAL A 308 -12.96 -0.58 11.62
CA VAL A 308 -12.92 -0.33 13.06
C VAL A 308 -14.24 -0.74 13.69
N ARG A 309 -14.18 -1.13 14.95
CA ARG A 309 -15.36 -1.27 15.82
C ARG A 309 -15.35 -0.12 16.82
N MET A 310 -16.45 0.59 16.85
CA MET A 310 -16.67 1.69 17.78
C MET A 310 -17.77 1.28 18.76
N ASN A 311 -17.41 0.94 20.01
CA ASN A 311 -18.26 0.26 20.96
C ASN A 311 -18.90 -1.02 20.40
N GLY A 312 -18.11 -1.81 19.67
CA GLY A 312 -18.57 -3.06 19.06
C GLY A 312 -19.27 -2.93 17.71
N GLU A 313 -19.64 -1.72 17.27
CA GLU A 313 -20.28 -1.49 15.98
C GLU A 313 -19.21 -1.38 14.87
N PRO A 314 -19.23 -2.29 13.87
CA PRO A 314 -18.21 -2.32 12.84
C PRO A 314 -18.51 -1.32 11.72
N VAL A 315 -17.45 -0.67 11.24
CA VAL A 315 -17.46 0.14 10.01
C VAL A 315 -16.28 -0.32 9.16
N TYR A 316 -16.54 -0.77 7.94
CA TYR A 316 -15.54 -1.34 7.05
C TYR A 316 -15.27 -0.45 5.84
N GLN A 317 -14.02 -0.45 5.39
CA GLN A 317 -13.65 0.01 4.06
C GLN A 317 -14.31 -0.93 3.03
N ASP A 318 -14.96 -0.37 2.02
CA ASP A 318 -15.55 -1.12 0.92
C ASP A 318 -14.77 -0.90 -0.39
N GLY A 319 -14.94 -1.83 -1.32
CA GLY A 319 -14.37 -1.73 -2.66
C GLY A 319 -12.96 -2.28 -2.81
N THR A 320 -12.35 -2.86 -1.78
CA THR A 320 -10.97 -3.35 -1.79
C THR A 320 -10.84 -4.88 -1.90
N ARG A 321 -11.95 -5.61 -1.90
CA ARG A 321 -11.91 -7.07 -2.01
C ARG A 321 -11.28 -7.53 -3.31
N ASN A 322 -11.65 -6.91 -4.42
CA ASN A 322 -11.09 -7.13 -5.75
C ASN A 322 -10.77 -5.79 -6.39
N ILE A 323 -9.54 -5.62 -6.82
CA ILE A 323 -9.01 -4.37 -7.38
C ILE A 323 -8.32 -4.68 -8.70
N GLY A 324 -8.61 -3.89 -9.72
CA GLY A 324 -7.84 -3.86 -10.96
C GLY A 324 -6.72 -2.83 -10.86
N GLU A 325 -5.53 -3.19 -11.32
CA GLU A 325 -4.36 -2.32 -11.27
C GLU A 325 -3.64 -2.28 -12.61
N VAL A 326 -3.25 -1.08 -13.00
CA VAL A 326 -2.34 -0.83 -14.13
C VAL A 326 -1.17 0.00 -13.61
N LYS A 327 0.04 -0.45 -13.93
CA LYS A 327 1.29 0.23 -13.60
C LYS A 327 2.12 0.38 -14.87
N THR A 328 2.66 1.54 -15.10
CA THR A 328 3.52 1.81 -16.26
C THR A 328 4.67 2.70 -15.85
N GLY A 329 5.80 2.54 -16.51
CA GLY A 329 6.98 3.32 -16.22
C GLY A 329 8.18 2.91 -17.04
N VAL A 330 9.33 3.33 -16.58
CA VAL A 330 10.62 3.05 -17.21
C VAL A 330 11.63 2.63 -16.14
N GLU A 331 12.35 1.56 -16.43
CA GLU A 331 13.55 1.16 -15.70
C GLU A 331 14.76 1.46 -16.57
N GLY A 332 15.80 2.03 -15.99
CA GLY A 332 16.98 2.40 -16.75
C GLY A 332 18.28 2.15 -16.00
N GLN A 333 19.27 1.61 -16.69
CA GLN A 333 20.66 1.62 -16.25
C GLN A 333 21.36 2.78 -16.93
N ILE A 334 21.73 3.80 -16.16
CA ILE A 334 22.38 5.02 -16.68
C ILE A 334 23.88 4.79 -16.84
N ASN A 335 24.48 4.05 -15.92
CA ASN A 335 25.87 3.63 -15.95
C ASN A 335 26.03 2.35 -15.10
N PRO A 336 27.21 1.70 -15.05
CA PRO A 336 27.42 0.47 -14.26
C PRO A 336 27.13 0.61 -12.76
N HIS A 337 27.05 1.84 -12.26
CA HIS A 337 26.88 2.14 -10.84
C HIS A 337 25.50 2.67 -10.47
N LEU A 338 24.67 3.02 -11.44
CA LEU A 338 23.39 3.70 -11.20
C LEU A 338 22.28 3.12 -12.07
N ASN A 339 21.29 2.52 -11.41
CA ASN A 339 19.99 2.22 -11.96
C ASN A 339 18.99 3.29 -11.51
N LEU A 340 18.17 3.76 -12.42
CA LEU A 340 17.09 4.69 -12.14
C LEU A 340 15.79 4.12 -12.71
N TRP A 341 14.73 4.25 -11.95
CA TRP A 341 13.40 3.81 -12.38
C TRP A 341 12.33 4.79 -11.92
N GLY A 342 11.25 4.81 -12.62
CA GLY A 342 10.08 5.61 -12.27
C GLY A 342 8.83 5.00 -12.85
N ASN A 343 7.73 5.10 -12.13
CA ASN A 343 6.44 4.60 -12.58
C ASN A 343 5.26 5.35 -12.00
N VAL A 344 4.12 5.14 -12.61
CA VAL A 344 2.80 5.52 -12.11
C VAL A 344 1.91 4.30 -12.03
N ARG A 345 1.06 4.26 -11.02
CA ARG A 345 0.16 3.15 -10.75
C ARG A 345 -1.24 3.67 -10.48
N VAL A 346 -2.23 3.04 -11.09
CA VAL A 346 -3.66 3.32 -10.89
C VAL A 346 -4.36 2.05 -10.46
N GLN A 347 -5.11 2.12 -9.38
CA GLN A 347 -5.96 1.04 -8.87
C GLN A 347 -7.42 1.48 -8.88
N VAL A 348 -8.30 0.59 -9.26
CA VAL A 348 -9.75 0.81 -9.28
C VAL A 348 -10.45 -0.41 -8.69
N GLY A 349 -11.35 -0.15 -7.76
CA GLY A 349 -12.18 -1.18 -7.13
C GLY A 349 -13.66 -0.78 -7.14
N ASP A 350 -14.48 -1.54 -6.42
CA ASP A 350 -15.89 -1.23 -6.27
C ASP A 350 -16.13 -0.01 -5.38
N LYS A 351 -17.37 0.50 -5.40
CA LYS A 351 -17.82 1.61 -4.53
C LYS A 351 -16.97 2.89 -4.63
N GLY A 352 -16.37 3.12 -5.79
CA GLY A 352 -15.55 4.31 -6.01
C GLY A 352 -14.16 4.23 -5.39
N TYR A 353 -13.70 3.05 -4.96
CA TYR A 353 -12.32 2.88 -4.54
C TYR A 353 -11.36 3.18 -5.68
N ASN A 354 -10.42 4.06 -5.45
CA ASN A 354 -9.32 4.31 -6.36
C ASN A 354 -8.05 4.74 -5.61
N ASP A 355 -6.93 4.39 -6.19
CA ASP A 355 -5.61 4.77 -5.69
C ASP A 355 -4.71 5.12 -6.87
N THR A 356 -4.05 6.24 -6.78
CA THR A 356 -3.09 6.69 -7.79
C THR A 356 -1.78 7.01 -7.10
N SER A 357 -0.69 6.45 -7.59
CA SER A 357 0.63 6.69 -7.02
C SER A 357 1.69 6.88 -8.08
N ALA A 358 2.76 7.55 -7.70
CA ALA A 358 3.99 7.66 -8.46
C ALA A 358 5.16 7.23 -7.59
N MET A 359 6.12 6.55 -8.19
CA MET A 359 7.31 6.03 -7.52
C MET A 359 8.57 6.40 -8.31
N LEU A 360 9.65 6.61 -7.57
CA LEU A 360 11.02 6.78 -8.07
C LEU A 360 11.98 5.90 -7.29
#